data_836c3c360e5564a45c4851d320f3226e
#
_entry.id   836c3c360e5564a45c4851d320f3226e
#
_cell.length_a   1.000
_cell.length_b   1.000
_cell.length_c   1.000
_cell.angle_alpha   90.00
_cell.angle_beta   90.00
_cell.angle_gamma   90.00
#
_symmetry.space_group_name_H-M   'P 1'
#
loop_
_entity.id
_entity.type
_entity.pdbx_description
1 polymer ?
#
loop_
_entity_poly.entity_id
_entity_poly.type
_entity_poly.pdbx_seq_one_letter_code
_entity_poly.pdbx_strand_id
1 'polypeptide(L)'
;MSGPLANRRIALAECRELDLLARMLEREGAEAVRCPLVAIRDAPDSVPVEAWIRRVIAGECDDLILYTGEGIRRLVGFADRAGLRDDFVAALGRVNKITRGPKPVRALREIGLSSDLAVKVPTTDGIIAALAGNTTHERSVSVQIYGQEPNLKLVAFLEAHGAMVDIVAPYVYSSDADDHRVEALIRELGEGRIEAIAFTSSPQVKRLAEVAEKAGLAETLKQGFARTKVAVIGPVAADELARLGVSPDAMPDTSYSMKPLVQAIIRLFSADAGSS
;
A
#
# COMPACT_ATOMS: atom_id res chain seq x y z
N MET A 1 1.40 32.49 -11.11
CA MET A 1 1.11 32.59 -9.64
C MET A 1 1.89 31.47 -8.98
N SER A 2 2.73 31.77 -8.01
CA SER A 2 3.47 30.76 -7.26
C SER A 2 2.51 30.05 -6.29
N GLY A 3 2.32 28.73 -6.45
CA GLY A 3 1.51 27.92 -5.54
C GLY A 3 2.20 27.72 -4.18
N PRO A 4 1.51 27.13 -3.18
CA PRO A 4 2.04 26.92 -1.83
C PRO A 4 3.29 26.01 -1.79
N LEU A 5 3.56 25.26 -2.86
CA LEU A 5 4.73 24.40 -3.00
C LEU A 5 5.75 24.91 -4.03
N ALA A 6 5.71 26.23 -4.34
CA ALA A 6 6.64 26.82 -5.30
C ALA A 6 8.11 26.63 -4.85
N ASN A 7 8.97 26.27 -5.82
CA ASN A 7 10.40 25.97 -5.60
C ASN A 7 10.66 24.76 -4.67
N ARG A 8 9.68 23.88 -4.47
CA ARG A 8 9.88 22.63 -3.71
C ARG A 8 10.01 21.44 -4.67
N ARG A 9 11.14 20.73 -4.58
CA ARG A 9 11.38 19.47 -5.28
C ARG A 9 10.89 18.33 -4.39
N ILE A 10 9.88 17.61 -4.85
CA ILE A 10 9.22 16.55 -4.08
C ILE A 10 9.40 15.23 -4.78
N ALA A 11 10.14 14.30 -4.15
CA ALA A 11 10.34 12.95 -4.66
C ALA A 11 9.09 12.08 -4.46
N LEU A 12 8.70 11.37 -5.50
CA LEU A 12 7.51 10.52 -5.54
C LEU A 12 7.91 9.07 -5.73
N ALA A 13 7.72 8.27 -4.69
CA ALA A 13 7.98 6.83 -4.67
C ALA A 13 6.86 6.00 -5.31
N GLU A 14 5.71 6.63 -5.62
CA GLU A 14 4.50 5.99 -6.18
C GLU A 14 4.78 5.37 -7.55
N CYS A 15 4.08 4.26 -7.87
CA CYS A 15 4.23 3.56 -9.15
C CYS A 15 2.95 3.51 -10.00
N ARG A 16 1.78 3.28 -9.40
CA ARG A 16 0.52 3.05 -10.14
C ARG A 16 -0.16 4.33 -10.61
N GLU A 17 -0.22 5.31 -9.71
CA GLU A 17 -0.89 6.59 -9.94
C GLU A 17 0.15 7.73 -9.86
N LEU A 18 1.40 7.45 -10.24
CA LEU A 18 2.54 8.38 -10.18
C LEU A 18 2.24 9.71 -10.86
N ASP A 19 1.73 9.66 -12.09
CA ASP A 19 1.42 10.88 -12.84
C ASP A 19 0.23 11.65 -12.27
N LEU A 20 -0.72 10.96 -11.63
CA LEU A 20 -1.81 11.63 -10.94
C LEU A 20 -1.29 12.42 -9.75
N LEU A 21 -0.47 11.78 -8.89
CA LEU A 21 0.14 12.42 -7.72
C LEU A 21 1.06 13.57 -8.13
N ALA A 22 1.88 13.36 -9.18
CA ALA A 22 2.75 14.38 -9.71
C ALA A 22 1.97 15.61 -10.17
N ARG A 23 0.95 15.43 -11.02
CA ARG A 23 0.09 16.54 -11.48
C ARG A 23 -0.61 17.27 -10.35
N MET A 24 -0.99 16.57 -9.27
CA MET A 24 -1.62 17.22 -8.12
C MET A 24 -0.64 18.16 -7.40
N LEU A 25 0.62 17.74 -7.22
CA LEU A 25 1.66 18.56 -6.58
C LEU A 25 2.16 19.68 -7.51
N GLU A 26 2.30 19.41 -8.80
CA GLU A 26 2.70 20.41 -9.81
C GLU A 26 1.67 21.55 -9.94
N ARG A 27 0.38 21.26 -9.79
CA ARG A 27 -0.67 22.30 -9.74
C ARG A 27 -0.52 23.24 -8.53
N GLU A 28 0.09 22.75 -7.45
CA GLU A 28 0.40 23.52 -6.26
C GLU A 28 1.79 24.21 -6.34
N GLY A 29 2.47 24.08 -7.48
CA GLY A 29 3.73 24.74 -7.79
C GLY A 29 5.00 23.92 -7.50
N ALA A 30 4.90 22.66 -7.09
CA ALA A 30 6.05 21.80 -6.83
C ALA A 30 6.71 21.32 -8.13
N GLU A 31 8.01 21.01 -8.04
CA GLU A 31 8.72 20.16 -9.01
C GLU A 31 8.62 18.69 -8.56
N ALA A 32 7.89 17.88 -9.30
CA ALA A 32 7.72 16.46 -9.00
C ALA A 32 8.87 15.62 -9.54
N VAL A 33 9.73 15.10 -8.64
CA VAL A 33 10.81 14.17 -8.97
C VAL A 33 10.26 12.73 -8.96
N ARG A 34 9.98 12.20 -10.15
CA ARG A 34 9.36 10.89 -10.33
C ARG A 34 10.41 9.78 -10.22
N CYS A 35 10.37 9.01 -9.14
CA CYS A 35 11.21 7.83 -8.92
C CYS A 35 10.37 6.67 -8.39
N PRO A 36 9.62 5.94 -9.24
CA PRO A 36 8.86 4.78 -8.80
C PRO A 36 9.80 3.71 -8.23
N LEU A 37 9.60 3.34 -6.98
CA LEU A 37 10.51 2.43 -6.25
C LEU A 37 10.16 0.96 -6.42
N VAL A 38 8.89 0.64 -6.75
CA VAL A 38 8.43 -0.74 -6.91
C VAL A 38 7.54 -0.86 -8.14
N ALA A 39 7.63 -1.99 -8.82
CA ALA A 39 6.65 -2.41 -9.82
C ALA A 39 5.73 -3.48 -9.21
N ILE A 40 4.46 -3.49 -9.63
CA ILE A 40 3.50 -4.51 -9.22
C ILE A 40 3.27 -5.44 -10.41
N ARG A 41 3.59 -6.73 -10.22
CA ARG A 41 3.38 -7.78 -11.22
C ARG A 41 2.42 -8.84 -10.71
N ASP A 42 1.74 -9.53 -11.61
CA ASP A 42 0.96 -10.72 -11.26
C ASP A 42 1.85 -11.73 -10.54
N ALA A 43 1.25 -12.59 -9.72
CA ALA A 43 1.93 -13.72 -9.15
C ALA A 43 2.65 -14.51 -10.26
N PRO A 44 3.93 -14.87 -10.06
CA PRO A 44 4.72 -15.57 -11.11
C PRO A 44 4.10 -16.90 -11.53
N ASP A 45 3.44 -17.58 -10.59
CA ASP A 45 2.67 -18.80 -10.85
C ASP A 45 1.17 -18.49 -10.70
N SER A 46 0.42 -18.64 -11.79
CA SER A 46 -1.03 -18.42 -11.81
C SER A 46 -1.82 -19.59 -11.22
N VAL A 47 -1.24 -20.80 -11.22
CA VAL A 47 -1.95 -22.03 -10.85
C VAL A 47 -2.54 -21.99 -9.43
N PRO A 48 -1.80 -21.59 -8.38
CA PRO A 48 -2.35 -21.48 -7.04
C PRO A 48 -3.45 -20.42 -6.94
N VAL A 49 -3.33 -19.30 -7.67
CA VAL A 49 -4.33 -18.22 -7.67
C VAL A 49 -5.61 -18.68 -8.33
N GLU A 50 -5.53 -19.35 -9.49
CA GLU A 50 -6.68 -19.88 -10.19
C GLU A 50 -7.36 -21.01 -9.39
N ALA A 51 -6.59 -21.88 -8.76
CA ALA A 51 -7.12 -22.92 -7.87
C ALA A 51 -7.90 -22.30 -6.69
N TRP A 52 -7.36 -21.23 -6.09
CA TRP A 52 -8.04 -20.50 -5.04
C TRP A 52 -9.36 -19.88 -5.54
N ILE A 53 -9.35 -19.24 -6.72
CA ILE A 53 -10.56 -18.69 -7.35
C ILE A 53 -11.64 -19.76 -7.50
N ARG A 54 -11.28 -20.98 -7.96
CA ARG A 54 -12.21 -22.10 -8.12
C ARG A 54 -12.79 -22.58 -6.78
N ARG A 55 -12.00 -22.58 -5.71
CA ARG A 55 -12.49 -22.89 -4.35
C ARG A 55 -13.53 -21.85 -3.88
N VAL A 56 -13.29 -20.57 -4.10
CA VAL A 56 -14.26 -19.53 -3.77
C VAL A 56 -15.55 -19.69 -4.57
N ILE A 57 -15.47 -20.02 -5.86
CA ILE A 57 -16.64 -20.30 -6.71
C ILE A 57 -17.42 -21.50 -6.17
N ALA A 58 -16.72 -22.55 -5.73
CA ALA A 58 -17.30 -23.75 -5.14
C ALA A 58 -17.96 -23.52 -3.77
N GLY A 59 -17.79 -22.33 -3.16
CA GLY A 59 -18.36 -21.98 -1.86
C GLY A 59 -17.50 -22.42 -0.67
N GLU A 60 -16.20 -22.66 -0.89
CA GLU A 60 -15.25 -23.08 0.15
C GLU A 60 -14.66 -21.89 0.93
N CYS A 61 -15.29 -20.71 0.88
CA CYS A 61 -14.86 -19.50 1.54
C CYS A 61 -16.05 -18.81 2.22
N ASP A 62 -16.05 -18.74 3.54
CA ASP A 62 -17.09 -18.05 4.33
C ASP A 62 -16.75 -16.56 4.50
N ASP A 63 -15.50 -16.28 4.89
CA ASP A 63 -15.00 -14.93 5.14
C ASP A 63 -13.78 -14.64 4.27
N LEU A 64 -13.73 -13.46 3.67
CA LEU A 64 -12.62 -13.01 2.86
C LEU A 64 -12.03 -11.71 3.42
N ILE A 65 -10.80 -11.78 3.91
CA ILE A 65 -10.04 -10.63 4.39
C ILE A 65 -9.22 -10.05 3.24
N LEU A 66 -9.53 -8.80 2.89
CA LEU A 66 -8.96 -8.10 1.75
C LEU A 66 -7.99 -7.01 2.22
N TYR A 67 -6.71 -7.23 2.00
CA TYR A 67 -5.65 -6.29 2.39
C TYR A 67 -5.51 -5.10 1.44
N THR A 68 -5.70 -5.32 0.14
CA THR A 68 -5.40 -4.27 -0.86
C THR A 68 -6.43 -4.26 -2.00
N GLY A 69 -6.72 -3.06 -2.52
CA GLY A 69 -7.55 -2.94 -3.72
C GLY A 69 -6.88 -3.56 -4.96
N GLU A 70 -5.54 -3.53 -5.02
CA GLU A 70 -4.79 -4.19 -6.09
C GLU A 70 -5.01 -5.70 -6.10
N GLY A 71 -5.03 -6.34 -4.92
CA GLY A 71 -5.29 -7.77 -4.81
C GLY A 71 -6.63 -8.15 -5.43
N ILE A 72 -7.69 -7.37 -5.18
CA ILE A 72 -9.01 -7.61 -5.78
C ILE A 72 -8.94 -7.48 -7.30
N ARG A 73 -8.33 -6.41 -7.83
CA ARG A 73 -8.21 -6.20 -9.28
C ARG A 73 -7.44 -7.33 -9.97
N ARG A 74 -6.36 -7.81 -9.33
CA ARG A 74 -5.57 -8.93 -9.86
C ARG A 74 -6.35 -10.23 -9.82
N LEU A 75 -7.05 -10.54 -8.72
CA LEU A 75 -7.91 -11.73 -8.63
C LEU A 75 -8.99 -11.72 -9.72
N VAL A 76 -9.66 -10.59 -9.93
CA VAL A 76 -10.63 -10.42 -11.01
C VAL A 76 -9.97 -10.59 -12.39
N GLY A 77 -8.74 -10.05 -12.58
CA GLY A 77 -7.98 -10.21 -13.81
C GLY A 77 -7.57 -11.67 -14.07
N PHE A 78 -7.18 -12.43 -13.05
CA PHE A 78 -6.93 -13.88 -13.17
C PHE A 78 -8.21 -14.64 -13.53
N ALA A 79 -9.33 -14.34 -12.87
CA ALA A 79 -10.62 -14.94 -13.17
C ALA A 79 -11.07 -14.63 -14.61
N ASP A 80 -10.85 -13.41 -15.09
CA ASP A 80 -11.17 -12.98 -16.45
C ASP A 80 -10.38 -13.79 -17.50
N ARG A 81 -9.07 -13.89 -17.32
CA ARG A 81 -8.19 -14.69 -18.20
C ARG A 81 -8.53 -16.17 -18.20
N ALA A 82 -9.05 -16.69 -17.09
CA ALA A 82 -9.51 -18.08 -16.96
C ALA A 82 -10.98 -18.30 -17.44
N GLY A 83 -11.67 -17.25 -17.90
CA GLY A 83 -13.08 -17.32 -18.30
C GLY A 83 -14.05 -17.53 -17.12
N LEU A 84 -13.65 -17.18 -15.89
CA LEU A 84 -14.39 -17.42 -14.64
C LEU A 84 -14.87 -16.11 -13.98
N ARG A 85 -14.76 -14.98 -14.67
CA ARG A 85 -15.00 -13.66 -14.07
C ARG A 85 -16.37 -13.50 -13.42
N ASP A 86 -17.41 -13.84 -14.16
CA ASP A 86 -18.80 -13.63 -13.71
C ASP A 86 -19.14 -14.56 -12.55
N ASP A 87 -18.74 -15.83 -12.63
CA ASP A 87 -18.91 -16.81 -11.54
C ASP A 87 -18.15 -16.39 -10.28
N PHE A 88 -16.93 -15.89 -10.45
CA PHE A 88 -16.11 -15.40 -9.33
C PHE A 88 -16.71 -14.15 -8.66
N VAL A 89 -17.17 -13.18 -9.45
CA VAL A 89 -17.82 -11.97 -8.90
C VAL A 89 -19.13 -12.34 -8.19
N ALA A 90 -19.92 -13.25 -8.76
CA ALA A 90 -21.13 -13.76 -8.12
C ALA A 90 -20.82 -14.51 -6.82
N ALA A 91 -19.75 -15.31 -6.77
CA ALA A 91 -19.28 -15.98 -5.56
C ALA A 91 -18.85 -14.99 -4.50
N LEU A 92 -18.05 -13.97 -4.85
CA LEU A 92 -17.65 -12.88 -3.94
C LEU A 92 -18.87 -12.14 -3.37
N GLY A 93 -19.99 -12.06 -4.08
CA GLY A 93 -21.25 -11.50 -3.59
C GLY A 93 -21.84 -12.26 -2.40
N ARG A 94 -21.53 -13.55 -2.26
CA ARG A 94 -22.03 -14.43 -1.18
C ARG A 94 -21.08 -14.53 0.03
N VAL A 95 -19.79 -14.24 -0.19
CA VAL A 95 -18.75 -14.28 0.85
C VAL A 95 -18.84 -13.04 1.74
N ASN A 96 -18.61 -13.18 3.04
CA ASN A 96 -18.49 -12.05 3.96
C ASN A 96 -17.13 -11.35 3.77
N LYS A 97 -17.13 -10.09 3.36
CA LYS A 97 -15.94 -9.32 2.96
C LYS A 97 -15.48 -8.36 4.04
N ILE A 98 -14.30 -8.63 4.58
CA ILE A 98 -13.62 -7.80 5.57
C ILE A 98 -12.50 -7.04 4.88
N THR A 99 -12.52 -5.70 4.93
CA THR A 99 -11.55 -4.87 4.19
C THR A 99 -10.64 -4.10 5.12
N ARG A 100 -9.32 -4.15 4.86
CA ARG A 100 -8.31 -3.35 5.55
C ARG A 100 -8.27 -1.92 4.99
N GLY A 101 -9.28 -1.13 5.31
CA GLY A 101 -9.34 0.28 4.96
C GLY A 101 -9.92 0.58 3.56
N PRO A 102 -9.80 1.82 3.06
CA PRO A 102 -10.60 2.34 1.96
C PRO A 102 -10.21 1.82 0.57
N LYS A 103 -8.95 1.40 0.36
CA LYS A 103 -8.48 0.96 -0.97
C LYS A 103 -9.20 -0.32 -1.45
N PRO A 104 -9.33 -1.39 -0.65
CA PRO A 104 -10.14 -2.54 -1.04
C PRO A 104 -11.64 -2.24 -1.15
N VAL A 105 -12.19 -1.36 -0.30
CA VAL A 105 -13.60 -0.91 -0.43
C VAL A 105 -13.86 -0.30 -1.82
N ARG A 106 -12.96 0.56 -2.29
CA ARG A 106 -13.06 1.17 -3.62
C ARG A 106 -13.01 0.11 -4.73
N ALA A 107 -12.08 -0.84 -4.63
CA ALA A 107 -11.94 -1.90 -5.63
C ALA A 107 -13.15 -2.84 -5.68
N LEU A 108 -13.78 -3.15 -4.55
CA LEU A 108 -15.05 -3.90 -4.52
C LEU A 108 -16.15 -3.15 -5.28
N ARG A 109 -16.26 -1.84 -5.10
CA ARG A 109 -17.26 -1.00 -5.82
C ARG A 109 -17.07 -1.00 -7.34
N GLU A 110 -15.83 -1.13 -7.82
CA GLU A 110 -15.51 -1.21 -9.26
C GLU A 110 -16.13 -2.45 -9.92
N ILE A 111 -16.43 -3.47 -9.13
CA ILE A 111 -17.10 -4.71 -9.58
C ILE A 111 -18.53 -4.86 -9.05
N GLY A 112 -19.14 -3.77 -8.56
CA GLY A 112 -20.52 -3.75 -8.09
C GLY A 112 -20.74 -4.36 -6.71
N LEU A 113 -19.69 -4.58 -5.91
CA LEU A 113 -19.77 -5.18 -4.58
C LEU A 113 -19.46 -4.16 -3.47
N SER A 114 -19.84 -4.52 -2.23
CA SER A 114 -19.55 -3.76 -1.03
C SER A 114 -18.75 -4.59 -0.02
N SER A 115 -18.09 -3.90 0.92
CA SER A 115 -17.50 -4.53 2.10
C SER A 115 -18.58 -4.72 3.17
N ASP A 116 -18.57 -5.87 3.83
CA ASP A 116 -19.46 -6.16 4.95
C ASP A 116 -18.88 -5.60 6.26
N LEU A 117 -17.55 -5.62 6.40
CA LEU A 117 -16.83 -5.00 7.51
C LEU A 117 -15.62 -4.20 6.99
N ALA A 118 -15.71 -2.87 7.04
CA ALA A 118 -14.59 -1.99 6.75
C ALA A 118 -13.86 -1.62 8.06
N VAL A 119 -12.59 -2.03 8.18
CA VAL A 119 -11.79 -1.80 9.38
C VAL A 119 -11.42 -0.31 9.49
N LYS A 120 -11.61 0.28 10.67
CA LYS A 120 -11.34 1.70 10.92
C LYS A 120 -9.85 2.04 10.89
N VAL A 121 -9.04 1.18 11.50
CA VAL A 121 -7.57 1.33 11.52
C VAL A 121 -6.97 0.37 10.49
N PRO A 122 -6.35 0.85 9.39
CA PRO A 122 -5.97 0.02 8.25
C PRO A 122 -4.65 -0.75 8.50
N THR A 123 -4.58 -1.44 9.62
CA THR A 123 -3.44 -2.28 10.06
C THR A 123 -3.89 -3.71 10.32
N THR A 124 -2.93 -4.64 10.47
CA THR A 124 -3.22 -6.01 10.93
C THR A 124 -3.88 -6.01 12.30
N ASP A 125 -3.40 -5.18 13.22
CA ASP A 125 -4.00 -5.06 14.55
C ASP A 125 -5.43 -4.53 14.50
N GLY A 126 -5.70 -3.61 13.57
CA GLY A 126 -7.06 -3.13 13.33
C GLY A 126 -8.00 -4.22 12.81
N ILE A 127 -7.51 -5.15 11.97
CA ILE A 127 -8.29 -6.33 11.54
C ILE A 127 -8.56 -7.24 12.73
N ILE A 128 -7.52 -7.59 13.49
CA ILE A 128 -7.63 -8.45 14.69
C ILE A 128 -8.61 -7.85 15.69
N ALA A 129 -8.50 -6.57 16.00
CA ALA A 129 -9.41 -5.89 16.92
C ALA A 129 -10.88 -5.87 16.40
N ALA A 130 -11.08 -5.73 15.09
CA ALA A 130 -12.41 -5.77 14.48
C ALA A 130 -13.03 -7.19 14.49
N LEU A 131 -12.19 -8.23 14.50
CA LEU A 131 -12.62 -9.64 14.53
C LEU A 131 -12.74 -10.19 15.93
N ALA A 132 -12.15 -9.56 16.96
CA ALA A 132 -12.10 -10.06 18.33
C ALA A 132 -13.49 -10.34 18.99
N GLY A 133 -14.57 -9.78 18.43
CA GLY A 133 -15.95 -10.05 18.86
C GLY A 133 -16.73 -11.02 17.97
N ASN A 134 -16.12 -11.51 16.88
CA ASN A 134 -16.79 -12.36 15.89
C ASN A 134 -16.31 -13.81 16.02
N THR A 135 -17.26 -14.75 15.95
CA THR A 135 -16.92 -16.17 15.95
C THR A 135 -16.37 -16.57 14.58
N THR A 136 -15.08 -16.94 14.53
CA THR A 136 -14.46 -17.53 13.33
C THR A 136 -14.31 -19.06 13.46
N HIS A 137 -14.80 -19.63 14.51
CA HIS A 137 -14.72 -21.06 14.80
C HIS A 137 -15.41 -21.87 13.69
N GLU A 138 -14.71 -22.88 13.17
CA GLU A 138 -15.15 -23.75 12.08
C GLU A 138 -15.46 -23.01 10.75
N ARG A 139 -15.02 -21.76 10.58
CA ARG A 139 -15.19 -21.02 9.35
C ARG A 139 -13.96 -21.12 8.46
N SER A 140 -14.22 -21.16 7.15
CA SER A 140 -13.18 -21.07 6.14
C SER A 140 -12.88 -19.59 5.88
N VAL A 141 -11.70 -19.13 6.33
CA VAL A 141 -11.29 -17.73 6.23
C VAL A 141 -10.18 -17.59 5.21
N SER A 142 -10.49 -16.97 4.10
CA SER A 142 -9.50 -16.62 3.08
C SER A 142 -8.87 -15.26 3.36
N VAL A 143 -7.55 -15.17 3.13
CA VAL A 143 -6.78 -13.93 3.35
C VAL A 143 -6.06 -13.55 2.07
N GLN A 144 -6.51 -12.46 1.43
CA GLN A 144 -5.78 -11.88 0.30
C GLN A 144 -4.65 -11.00 0.83
N ILE A 145 -3.43 -11.45 0.66
CA ILE A 145 -2.20 -10.74 1.04
C ILE A 145 -1.52 -10.08 -0.17
N TYR A 146 -0.39 -9.41 0.08
CA TYR A 146 0.50 -8.87 -0.95
C TYR A 146 1.94 -9.33 -0.67
N GLY A 147 2.71 -9.50 -1.74
CA GLY A 147 4.07 -10.03 -1.62
C GLY A 147 4.09 -11.53 -1.30
N GLN A 148 5.21 -12.02 -0.84
CA GLN A 148 5.44 -13.44 -0.56
C GLN A 148 5.38 -13.79 0.93
N GLU A 149 5.33 -12.79 1.83
CA GLU A 149 5.31 -13.01 3.27
C GLU A 149 3.87 -13.15 3.76
N PRO A 150 3.49 -14.31 4.32
CA PRO A 150 2.22 -14.47 5.00
C PRO A 150 2.20 -13.55 6.22
N ASN A 151 1.05 -12.95 6.51
CA ASN A 151 0.89 -12.17 7.74
C ASN A 151 0.71 -13.12 8.92
N LEU A 152 1.83 -13.65 9.45
CA LEU A 152 1.84 -14.67 10.52
C LEU A 152 1.02 -14.26 11.75
N LYS A 153 1.01 -12.97 12.08
CA LYS A 153 0.23 -12.46 13.22
C LYS A 153 -1.27 -12.67 13.04
N LEU A 154 -1.79 -12.37 11.84
CA LEU A 154 -3.21 -12.57 11.54
C LEU A 154 -3.54 -14.06 11.42
N VAL A 155 -2.70 -14.83 10.74
CA VAL A 155 -2.88 -16.28 10.58
C VAL A 155 -2.95 -16.94 11.94
N ALA A 156 -1.97 -16.71 12.82
CA ALA A 156 -1.96 -17.26 14.17
C ALA A 156 -3.19 -16.86 14.99
N PHE A 157 -3.66 -15.62 14.84
CA PHE A 157 -4.91 -15.18 15.50
C PHE A 157 -6.12 -15.97 15.00
N LEU A 158 -6.28 -16.12 13.69
CA LEU A 158 -7.43 -16.83 13.10
C LEU A 158 -7.43 -18.32 13.47
N GLU A 159 -6.28 -18.99 13.37
CA GLU A 159 -6.12 -20.39 13.74
C GLU A 159 -6.37 -20.63 15.23
N ALA A 160 -5.90 -19.74 16.11
CA ALA A 160 -6.16 -19.79 17.55
C ALA A 160 -7.65 -19.64 17.87
N HIS A 161 -8.44 -19.05 16.97
CA HIS A 161 -9.90 -18.92 17.08
C HIS A 161 -10.67 -19.98 16.26
N GLY A 162 -9.98 -21.06 15.85
CA GLY A 162 -10.58 -22.23 15.21
C GLY A 162 -10.95 -22.05 13.74
N ALA A 163 -10.41 -21.04 13.04
CA ALA A 163 -10.62 -20.84 11.62
C ALA A 163 -9.72 -21.76 10.78
N MET A 164 -10.24 -22.21 9.64
CA MET A 164 -9.44 -22.81 8.56
C MET A 164 -8.94 -21.68 7.65
N VAL A 165 -7.63 -21.42 7.65
CA VAL A 165 -7.07 -20.26 6.93
C VAL A 165 -6.55 -20.67 5.57
N ASP A 166 -7.01 -19.98 4.51
CA ASP A 166 -6.53 -20.13 3.13
C ASP A 166 -5.97 -18.78 2.62
N ILE A 167 -4.72 -18.77 2.14
CA ILE A 167 -4.02 -17.54 1.78
C ILE A 167 -3.87 -17.45 0.27
N VAL A 168 -4.16 -16.28 -0.29
CA VAL A 168 -3.88 -15.97 -1.70
C VAL A 168 -3.06 -14.71 -1.85
N ALA A 169 -1.96 -14.82 -2.63
CA ALA A 169 -1.10 -13.71 -3.02
C ALA A 169 -1.17 -13.51 -4.54
N PRO A 170 -2.13 -12.71 -5.07
CA PRO A 170 -2.35 -12.60 -6.51
C PRO A 170 -1.30 -11.74 -7.23
N TYR A 171 -0.40 -11.09 -6.50
CA TYR A 171 0.64 -10.26 -7.07
C TYR A 171 1.87 -10.18 -6.16
N VAL A 172 2.96 -9.80 -6.75
CA VAL A 172 4.23 -9.52 -6.08
C VAL A 172 4.69 -8.09 -6.35
N TYR A 173 5.47 -7.54 -5.44
CA TYR A 173 6.26 -6.35 -5.73
C TYR A 173 7.55 -6.79 -6.39
N SER A 174 7.79 -6.28 -7.60
CA SER A 174 9.03 -6.52 -8.33
C SER A 174 9.98 -5.35 -8.11
N SER A 175 11.25 -5.67 -7.95
CA SER A 175 12.33 -4.71 -7.81
C SER A 175 12.89 -4.22 -9.17
N ASP A 176 12.11 -4.35 -10.25
CA ASP A 176 12.53 -3.93 -11.60
C ASP A 176 12.65 -2.40 -11.76
N ALA A 177 12.44 -1.64 -10.70
CA ALA A 177 12.87 -0.26 -10.67
C ALA A 177 14.39 -0.24 -10.85
N ASP A 178 14.84 0.53 -11.82
CA ASP A 178 16.25 0.76 -12.11
C ASP A 178 17.00 1.18 -10.83
N ASP A 179 17.85 0.30 -10.29
CA ASP A 179 18.61 0.55 -9.07
C ASP A 179 19.40 1.85 -9.18
N HIS A 180 19.94 2.18 -10.36
CA HIS A 180 20.67 3.42 -10.59
C HIS A 180 19.83 4.68 -10.39
N ARG A 181 18.54 4.65 -10.76
CA ARG A 181 17.64 5.78 -10.50
C ARG A 181 17.36 5.95 -9.01
N VAL A 182 17.20 4.84 -8.29
CA VAL A 182 17.00 4.85 -6.84
C VAL A 182 18.25 5.33 -6.13
N GLU A 183 19.44 4.86 -6.53
CA GLU A 183 20.73 5.34 -6.03
C GLU A 183 20.92 6.85 -6.27
N ALA A 184 20.57 7.33 -7.47
CA ALA A 184 20.62 8.77 -7.79
C ALA A 184 19.71 9.57 -6.86
N LEU A 185 18.47 9.09 -6.62
CA LEU A 185 17.56 9.71 -5.66
C LEU A 185 18.15 9.74 -4.24
N ILE A 186 18.76 8.63 -3.77
CA ILE A 186 19.39 8.57 -2.44
C ILE A 186 20.51 9.60 -2.32
N ARG A 187 21.34 9.79 -3.36
CA ARG A 187 22.38 10.82 -3.38
C ARG A 187 21.79 12.21 -3.35
N GLU A 188 20.73 12.49 -4.13
CA GLU A 188 20.04 13.78 -4.11
C GLU A 188 19.41 14.09 -2.74
N LEU A 189 18.87 13.09 -2.04
CA LEU A 189 18.40 13.21 -0.66
C LEU A 189 19.57 13.59 0.28
N GLY A 190 20.69 12.85 0.21
CA GLY A 190 21.88 13.10 1.03
C GLY A 190 22.50 14.49 0.80
N GLU A 191 22.46 14.99 -0.42
CA GLU A 191 22.93 16.34 -0.80
C GLU A 191 21.93 17.47 -0.43
N GLY A 192 20.73 17.12 0.05
CA GLY A 192 19.71 18.11 0.43
C GLY A 192 19.05 18.79 -0.78
N ARG A 193 19.03 18.14 -1.94
CA ARG A 193 18.39 18.64 -3.17
C ARG A 193 16.91 18.28 -3.30
N ILE A 194 16.37 17.56 -2.34
CA ILE A 194 14.96 17.14 -2.27
C ILE A 194 14.36 17.70 -0.98
N GLU A 195 13.35 18.56 -1.11
CA GLU A 195 12.69 19.17 0.05
C GLU A 195 11.72 18.21 0.73
N ALA A 196 11.08 17.30 -0.04
CA ALA A 196 10.24 16.27 0.55
C ALA A 196 10.28 14.98 -0.26
N ILE A 197 10.00 13.85 0.41
CA ILE A 197 9.73 12.57 -0.23
C ILE A 197 8.36 12.03 0.22
N ALA A 198 7.55 11.52 -0.74
CA ALA A 198 6.22 11.00 -0.47
C ALA A 198 6.13 9.50 -0.73
N PHE A 199 5.75 8.75 0.31
CA PHE A 199 5.50 7.30 0.24
C PHE A 199 4.00 7.00 0.32
N THR A 200 3.52 6.15 -0.58
CA THR A 200 2.11 5.73 -0.62
C THR A 200 1.92 4.26 -0.20
N SER A 201 3.01 3.54 0.08
CA SER A 201 2.98 2.17 0.58
C SER A 201 4.29 1.78 1.27
N SER A 202 4.23 0.83 2.22
CA SER A 202 5.41 0.33 2.95
C SER A 202 6.47 -0.36 2.05
N PRO A 203 6.11 -1.10 0.96
CA PRO A 203 7.11 -1.65 0.07
C PRO A 203 8.04 -0.62 -0.58
N GLN A 204 7.58 0.62 -0.76
CA GLN A 204 8.42 1.70 -1.29
C GLN A 204 9.52 2.08 -0.30
N VAL A 205 9.18 2.15 1.00
CA VAL A 205 10.15 2.43 2.07
C VAL A 205 11.19 1.30 2.16
N LYS A 206 10.73 0.04 2.19
CA LYS A 206 11.61 -1.15 2.19
C LYS A 206 12.58 -1.12 1.01
N ARG A 207 12.05 -0.89 -0.18
CA ARG A 207 12.88 -0.87 -1.41
C ARG A 207 13.94 0.20 -1.39
N LEU A 208 13.62 1.41 -0.90
CA LEU A 208 14.60 2.49 -0.77
C LEU A 208 15.75 2.10 0.17
N ALA A 209 15.44 1.48 1.31
CA ALA A 209 16.42 0.98 2.26
C ALA A 209 17.26 -0.17 1.68
N GLU A 210 16.64 -1.15 1.00
CA GLU A 210 17.33 -2.28 0.36
C GLU A 210 18.35 -1.81 -0.68
N VAL A 211 17.99 -0.83 -1.52
CA VAL A 211 18.93 -0.27 -2.52
C VAL A 211 20.04 0.49 -1.84
N ALA A 212 19.72 1.25 -0.78
CA ALA A 212 20.75 1.97 -0.02
C ALA A 212 21.77 1.02 0.60
N GLU A 213 21.32 -0.07 1.22
CA GLU A 213 22.23 -1.11 1.78
C GLU A 213 23.06 -1.76 0.70
N LYS A 214 22.42 -2.24 -0.38
CA LYS A 214 23.07 -2.91 -1.49
C LYS A 214 24.15 -2.05 -2.17
N ALA A 215 23.89 -0.74 -2.29
CA ALA A 215 24.79 0.23 -2.93
C ALA A 215 25.82 0.87 -1.97
N GLY A 216 25.81 0.51 -0.67
CA GLY A 216 26.65 1.17 0.34
C GLY A 216 26.29 2.63 0.63
N LEU A 217 25.01 3.01 0.41
CA LEU A 217 24.49 4.35 0.58
C LEU A 217 23.61 4.50 1.84
N ALA A 218 23.63 3.56 2.78
CA ALA A 218 22.79 3.56 3.97
C ALA A 218 22.99 4.84 4.82
N GLU A 219 24.24 5.26 5.05
CA GLU A 219 24.52 6.49 5.79
C GLU A 219 24.09 7.74 5.01
N THR A 220 24.24 7.73 3.67
CA THR A 220 23.77 8.82 2.81
C THR A 220 22.25 8.96 2.88
N LEU A 221 21.52 7.84 2.88
CA LEU A 221 20.05 7.84 3.03
C LEU A 221 19.64 8.38 4.41
N LYS A 222 20.31 7.96 5.47
CA LYS A 222 20.05 8.47 6.83
C LYS A 222 20.27 9.97 6.93
N GLN A 223 21.36 10.50 6.36
CA GLN A 223 21.61 11.95 6.28
C GLN A 223 20.54 12.65 5.44
N GLY A 224 20.08 12.01 4.35
CA GLY A 224 19.00 12.49 3.51
C GLY A 224 17.69 12.64 4.29
N PHE A 225 17.27 11.64 5.04
CA PHE A 225 16.07 11.71 5.88
C PHE A 225 16.16 12.77 6.98
N ALA A 226 17.35 13.08 7.48
CA ALA A 226 17.54 14.15 8.46
C ALA A 226 17.36 15.57 7.89
N ARG A 227 17.39 15.72 6.55
CA ARG A 227 17.28 17.02 5.84
C ARG A 227 16.01 17.16 5.00
N THR A 228 15.39 16.05 4.63
CA THR A 228 14.24 15.98 3.75
C THR A 228 12.97 15.72 4.56
N LYS A 229 11.91 16.47 4.31
CA LYS A 229 10.61 16.21 4.91
C LYS A 229 10.03 14.90 4.39
N VAL A 230 9.53 14.05 5.27
CA VAL A 230 9.00 12.73 4.91
C VAL A 230 7.48 12.74 5.04
N ALA A 231 6.79 12.50 3.93
CA ALA A 231 5.34 12.39 3.89
C ALA A 231 4.90 10.95 3.61
N VAL A 232 3.91 10.46 4.35
CA VAL A 232 3.33 9.11 4.15
C VAL A 232 1.82 9.17 3.98
N ILE A 233 1.29 8.25 3.18
CA ILE A 233 -0.16 8.18 2.95
C ILE A 233 -0.92 7.65 4.17
N GLY A 234 -0.29 6.91 5.07
CA GLY A 234 -0.97 6.29 6.21
C GLY A 234 -0.06 5.44 7.10
N PRO A 235 -0.62 4.86 8.18
CA PRO A 235 0.13 4.26 9.28
C PRO A 235 1.03 3.08 8.87
N VAL A 236 0.63 2.26 7.89
CA VAL A 236 1.46 1.11 7.46
C VAL A 236 2.81 1.54 6.87
N ALA A 237 2.84 2.68 6.16
CA ALA A 237 4.10 3.25 5.66
C ALA A 237 4.87 3.96 6.78
N ALA A 238 4.17 4.59 7.73
CA ALA A 238 4.78 5.20 8.91
C ALA A 238 5.46 4.16 9.80
N ASP A 239 4.82 3.01 10.05
CA ASP A 239 5.39 1.90 10.82
C ASP A 239 6.68 1.35 10.16
N GLU A 240 6.73 1.32 8.83
CA GLU A 240 7.94 0.88 8.13
C GLU A 240 9.08 1.91 8.23
N LEU A 241 8.79 3.21 8.17
CA LEU A 241 9.77 4.26 8.42
C LEU A 241 10.30 4.22 9.87
N ALA A 242 9.42 3.95 10.83
CA ALA A 242 9.82 3.84 12.24
C ALA A 242 10.87 2.74 12.48
N ARG A 243 10.85 1.65 11.70
CA ARG A 243 11.89 0.60 11.74
C ARG A 243 13.25 1.09 11.26
N LEU A 244 13.27 2.14 10.44
CA LEU A 244 14.49 2.83 10.00
C LEU A 244 14.88 3.99 10.93
N GLY A 245 14.16 4.18 12.05
CA GLY A 245 14.37 5.30 12.98
C GLY A 245 13.86 6.64 12.44
N VAL A 246 12.97 6.65 11.45
CA VAL A 246 12.43 7.86 10.81
C VAL A 246 10.97 8.03 11.16
N SER A 247 10.59 9.24 11.61
CA SER A 247 9.20 9.61 11.81
C SER A 247 8.71 10.46 10.64
N PRO A 248 7.50 10.26 10.13
CA PRO A 248 6.97 11.11 9.07
C PRO A 248 6.66 12.52 9.60
N ASP A 249 7.00 13.55 8.80
CA ASP A 249 6.66 14.95 9.05
C ASP A 249 5.21 15.26 8.65
N ALA A 250 4.64 14.50 7.71
CA ALA A 250 3.28 14.68 7.25
C ALA A 250 2.58 13.34 6.97
N MET A 251 1.34 13.22 7.47
CA MET A 251 0.43 12.12 7.20
C MET A 251 -1.02 12.65 7.24
N PRO A 252 -1.93 12.14 6.39
CA PRO A 252 -3.35 12.44 6.51
C PRO A 252 -3.95 11.99 7.85
N ASP A 253 -4.85 12.79 8.43
CA ASP A 253 -5.44 12.49 9.74
C ASP A 253 -6.52 11.40 9.69
N THR A 254 -7.37 11.41 8.65
CA THR A 254 -8.58 10.58 8.61
C THR A 254 -8.79 9.78 7.32
N SER A 255 -8.18 10.18 6.21
CA SER A 255 -8.37 9.53 4.90
C SER A 255 -7.04 9.28 4.21
N TYR A 256 -6.65 8.02 4.10
CA TYR A 256 -5.37 7.57 3.56
C TYR A 256 -5.43 7.46 2.02
N SER A 257 -5.52 8.62 1.35
CA SER A 257 -5.59 8.72 -0.10
C SER A 257 -4.77 9.91 -0.61
N MET A 258 -4.56 10.00 -1.93
CA MET A 258 -3.63 10.98 -2.53
C MET A 258 -4.00 12.43 -2.24
N LYS A 259 -5.29 12.81 -2.37
CA LYS A 259 -5.70 14.19 -2.13
C LYS A 259 -5.43 14.67 -0.70
N PRO A 260 -5.80 13.93 0.37
CA PRO A 260 -5.37 14.23 1.74
C PRO A 260 -3.86 14.25 1.94
N LEU A 261 -3.10 13.35 1.27
CA LEU A 261 -1.63 13.37 1.34
C LEU A 261 -1.07 14.68 0.77
N VAL A 262 -1.54 15.13 -0.40
CA VAL A 262 -1.13 16.42 -0.98
C VAL A 262 -1.47 17.57 -0.04
N GLN A 263 -2.66 17.57 0.58
CA GLN A 263 -3.04 18.58 1.56
C GLN A 263 -2.16 18.56 2.81
N ALA A 264 -1.73 17.38 3.28
CA ALA A 264 -0.81 17.26 4.40
C ALA A 264 0.58 17.85 4.05
N ILE A 265 1.07 17.60 2.83
CA ILE A 265 2.33 18.20 2.33
C ILE A 265 2.22 19.73 2.23
N ILE A 266 1.10 20.25 1.71
CA ILE A 266 0.87 21.70 1.63
C ILE A 266 0.91 22.33 3.03
N ARG A 267 0.19 21.76 4.00
CA ARG A 267 0.20 22.26 5.39
C ARG A 267 1.59 22.28 6.00
N LEU A 268 2.38 21.22 5.74
CA LEU A 268 3.74 21.12 6.25
C LEU A 268 4.60 22.32 5.82
N PHE A 269 4.61 22.68 4.54
CA PHE A 269 5.39 23.79 4.02
C PHE A 269 4.78 25.17 4.30
N SER A 270 3.46 25.27 4.49
CA SER A 270 2.81 26.52 4.87
C SER A 270 3.11 26.92 6.32
N ALA A 271 3.28 25.95 7.22
CA ALA A 271 3.67 26.19 8.60
C ALA A 271 5.12 26.73 8.70
N ASP A 272 6.04 26.21 7.88
CA ASP A 272 7.44 26.66 7.83
C ASP A 272 7.56 28.12 7.33
N ALA A 273 6.68 28.54 6.40
CA ALA A 273 6.68 29.91 5.86
C ALA A 273 6.18 30.98 6.86
N GLY A 274 5.41 30.58 7.88
CA GLY A 274 4.92 31.49 8.94
C GLY A 274 5.87 31.66 10.13
N SER A 275 6.98 30.91 10.15
CA SER A 275 7.97 30.91 11.26
C SER A 275 9.28 31.62 10.91
N SER A 276 9.36 32.23 9.72
CA SER A 276 10.49 33.09 9.24
C SER A 276 10.04 34.53 9.18
#